data_f5205922244ad2e3e20c2f4bef3f6e1c
#
_entry.id   f5205922244ad2e3e20c2f4bef3f6e1c
#
_cell.length_a   1.000
_cell.length_b   1.000
_cell.length_c   1.000
_cell.angle_alpha   90.00
_cell.angle_beta   90.00
_cell.angle_gamma   90.00
#
_symmetry.space_group_name_H-M   'P 1'
#
loop_
_entity.id
_entity.type
_entity.pdbx_description
1 polymer ?
#
loop_
_entity_poly.entity_id
_entity_poly.type
_entity_poly.pdbx_seq_one_letter_code
_entity_poly.pdbx_strand_id
1 'polypeptide(L)'
;MRLEIKNLSCGYNDRAVIENFNASLADGDVFCLLGSNGVGKTTTFKTILGFLKPLGGEILADGEKVLAMSDKQRAQLISYVPQAHVPPFAFSVFDVVMMSANARLGMFERPSKEDEDVALGALETLKMGDFKDKIYTDLSGGERQMVLIARALAQRSKVILLDEPTANLDFGNQMRVLRRIKELAAHGYIVVMTSHQPEQVFYVDAKVAMLGRDKSYIYGAAKEVVTSENLREIYGTDIRVVKNEIEGEEHYSCVAIL
;
A
#
# COMPACT_ATOMS: atom_id res chain seq x y z
N MET A 1 14.89 3.58 8.61
CA MET A 1 15.09 3.40 7.15
C MET A 1 14.52 4.60 6.42
N ARG A 2 15.09 4.94 5.26
CA ARG A 2 14.59 5.99 4.37
C ARG A 2 14.42 5.43 2.96
N LEU A 3 13.22 5.58 2.40
CA LEU A 3 12.91 5.23 1.01
C LEU A 3 12.79 6.52 0.20
N GLU A 4 13.64 6.70 -0.81
CA GLU A 4 13.67 7.88 -1.65
C GLU A 4 13.36 7.51 -3.09
N ILE A 5 12.46 8.25 -3.70
CA ILE A 5 12.15 8.18 -5.13
C ILE A 5 12.70 9.46 -5.76
N LYS A 6 13.61 9.33 -6.73
CA LYS A 6 14.29 10.47 -7.35
C LYS A 6 14.08 10.49 -8.86
N ASN A 7 13.38 11.53 -9.33
CA ASN A 7 13.11 11.78 -10.74
C ASN A 7 12.54 10.57 -11.48
N LEU A 8 11.73 9.75 -10.77
CA LEU A 8 11.19 8.52 -11.32
C LEU A 8 10.20 8.81 -12.45
N SER A 9 10.46 8.23 -13.61
CA SER A 9 9.51 8.20 -14.73
C SER A 9 9.15 6.75 -15.01
N CYS A 10 7.88 6.44 -15.09
CA CYS A 10 7.39 5.08 -15.32
C CYS A 10 6.25 5.06 -16.35
N GLY A 11 6.14 3.93 -17.04
CA GLY A 11 5.19 3.77 -18.14
C GLY A 11 5.43 2.50 -18.93
N TYR A 12 4.78 2.40 -20.08
CA TYR A 12 4.90 1.27 -21.00
C TYR A 12 5.30 1.75 -22.40
N ASN A 13 6.16 1.00 -23.10
CA ASN A 13 6.56 1.26 -24.48
C ASN A 13 6.97 2.74 -24.69
N ASP A 14 7.85 3.25 -23.85
CA ASP A 14 8.36 4.63 -23.85
C ASP A 14 7.28 5.73 -23.65
N ARG A 15 6.05 5.33 -23.28
CA ARG A 15 4.99 6.26 -22.91
C ARG A 15 4.91 6.35 -21.40
N ALA A 16 5.39 7.44 -20.84
CA ALA A 16 5.30 7.70 -19.42
C ALA A 16 3.84 7.96 -18.99
N VAL A 17 3.46 7.41 -17.83
CA VAL A 17 2.22 7.74 -17.11
C VAL A 17 2.48 8.71 -15.97
N ILE A 18 3.72 8.76 -15.47
CA ILE A 18 4.21 9.77 -14.53
C ILE A 18 5.65 10.11 -14.91
N GLU A 19 6.05 11.36 -14.76
CA GLU A 19 7.38 11.86 -15.10
C GLU A 19 7.99 12.64 -13.93
N ASN A 20 9.31 12.46 -13.74
CA ASN A 20 10.11 13.19 -12.74
C ASN A 20 9.53 13.12 -11.31
N PHE A 21 8.93 12.00 -10.93
CA PHE A 21 8.31 11.83 -9.63
C PHE A 21 9.35 11.76 -8.53
N ASN A 22 9.15 12.58 -7.49
CA ASN A 22 10.02 12.66 -6.32
C ASN A 22 9.20 12.48 -5.04
N ALA A 23 9.68 11.60 -4.15
CA ALA A 23 9.11 11.41 -2.82
C ALA A 23 10.18 10.95 -1.84
N SER A 24 10.00 11.26 -0.56
CA SER A 24 10.89 10.79 0.51
C SER A 24 10.06 10.34 1.70
N LEU A 25 10.26 9.09 2.09
CA LEU A 25 9.54 8.40 3.15
C LEU A 25 10.53 7.90 4.20
N ALA A 26 10.13 7.94 5.46
CA ALA A 26 10.89 7.44 6.60
C ALA A 26 10.08 6.39 7.37
N ASP A 27 10.73 5.69 8.29
CA ASP A 27 10.06 4.79 9.22
C ASP A 27 8.87 5.49 9.88
N GLY A 28 7.71 4.84 9.85
CA GLY A 28 6.47 5.37 10.40
C GLY A 28 5.62 6.19 9.42
N ASP A 29 6.09 6.43 8.20
CA ASP A 29 5.29 7.14 7.19
C ASP A 29 4.23 6.23 6.57
N VAL A 30 3.02 6.78 6.40
CA VAL A 30 2.04 6.29 5.44
C VAL A 30 2.10 7.19 4.21
N PHE A 31 2.25 6.59 3.04
CA PHE A 31 2.24 7.31 1.77
C PHE A 31 1.15 6.78 0.85
N CYS A 32 0.39 7.68 0.25
CA CYS A 32 -0.69 7.33 -0.66
C CYS A 32 -0.48 7.92 -2.07
N LEU A 33 -0.47 7.05 -3.08
CA LEU A 33 -0.70 7.46 -4.46
C LEU A 33 -2.20 7.61 -4.67
N LEU A 34 -2.68 8.85 -4.73
CA LEU A 34 -4.08 9.20 -4.89
C LEU A 34 -4.37 9.63 -6.34
N GLY A 35 -5.50 9.22 -6.89
CA GLY A 35 -5.92 9.66 -8.22
C GLY A 35 -6.99 8.76 -8.83
N SER A 36 -7.56 9.20 -9.95
CA SER A 36 -8.59 8.46 -10.67
C SER A 36 -8.07 7.12 -11.22
N ASN A 37 -8.97 6.24 -11.65
CA ASN A 37 -8.59 4.98 -12.26
C ASN A 37 -7.88 5.22 -13.59
N GLY A 38 -6.83 4.42 -13.86
CA GLY A 38 -6.03 4.52 -15.08
C GLY A 38 -4.96 5.60 -15.10
N VAL A 39 -4.80 6.40 -14.02
CA VAL A 39 -3.82 7.51 -13.97
C VAL A 39 -2.36 7.04 -13.77
N GLY A 40 -2.11 5.74 -13.53
CA GLY A 40 -0.76 5.21 -13.41
C GLY A 40 -0.37 4.71 -12.02
N LYS A 41 -1.26 4.69 -11.02
CA LYS A 41 -0.98 4.20 -9.66
C LYS A 41 -0.34 2.80 -9.65
N THR A 42 -1.01 1.82 -10.26
CA THR A 42 -0.51 0.44 -10.34
C THR A 42 0.77 0.33 -11.17
N THR A 43 0.95 1.16 -12.20
CA THR A 43 2.20 1.22 -12.99
C THR A 43 3.36 1.69 -12.13
N THR A 44 3.15 2.73 -11.32
CA THR A 44 4.15 3.22 -10.36
C THR A 44 4.48 2.13 -9.33
N PHE A 45 3.49 1.42 -8.78
CA PHE A 45 3.72 0.28 -7.87
C PHE A 45 4.55 -0.83 -8.53
N LYS A 46 4.20 -1.23 -9.75
CA LYS A 46 4.95 -2.25 -10.49
C LYS A 46 6.40 -1.83 -10.74
N THR A 47 6.64 -0.53 -10.92
CA THR A 47 8.00 0.00 -11.08
C THR A 47 8.75 -0.04 -9.75
N ILE A 48 8.12 0.35 -8.63
CA ILE A 48 8.74 0.27 -7.30
C ILE A 48 9.09 -1.17 -6.93
N LEU A 49 8.21 -2.12 -7.26
CA LEU A 49 8.43 -3.55 -7.05
C LEU A 49 9.50 -4.16 -7.99
N GLY A 50 9.92 -3.42 -9.02
CA GLY A 50 10.85 -3.92 -10.03
C GLY A 50 10.23 -4.86 -11.06
N PHE A 51 8.90 -4.98 -11.11
CA PHE A 51 8.19 -5.74 -12.15
C PHE A 51 8.14 -4.98 -13.48
N LEU A 52 8.34 -3.68 -13.43
CA LEU A 52 8.42 -2.81 -14.59
C LEU A 52 9.69 -1.96 -14.50
N LYS A 53 10.47 -1.96 -15.58
CA LYS A 53 11.67 -1.12 -15.66
C LYS A 53 11.27 0.35 -15.73
N PRO A 54 11.89 1.24 -14.92
CA PRO A 54 11.65 2.67 -15.03
C PRO A 54 12.13 3.22 -16.37
N LEU A 55 11.46 4.24 -16.87
CA LEU A 55 11.89 5.03 -18.04
C LEU A 55 12.99 6.02 -17.65
N GLY A 56 13.09 6.39 -16.38
CA GLY A 56 14.13 7.27 -15.84
C GLY A 56 14.06 7.36 -14.32
N GLY A 57 15.10 7.94 -13.72
CA GLY A 57 15.18 8.10 -12.27
C GLY A 57 15.60 6.85 -11.52
N GLU A 58 15.50 6.90 -10.20
CA GLU A 58 15.94 5.81 -9.32
C GLU A 58 15.11 5.75 -8.03
N ILE A 59 15.14 4.58 -7.39
CA ILE A 59 14.53 4.32 -6.09
C ILE A 59 15.64 3.85 -5.17
N LEU A 60 15.80 4.51 -4.02
CA LEU A 60 16.85 4.25 -3.06
C LEU A 60 16.24 3.85 -1.70
N ALA A 61 16.82 2.83 -1.09
CA ALA A 61 16.56 2.45 0.30
C ALA A 61 17.87 2.63 1.09
N ASP A 62 17.88 3.56 2.02
CA ASP A 62 19.09 3.96 2.78
C ASP A 62 20.31 4.20 1.87
N GLY A 63 20.07 4.80 0.68
CA GLY A 63 21.10 5.12 -0.32
C GLY A 63 21.41 3.98 -1.31
N GLU A 64 20.91 2.77 -1.10
CA GLU A 64 21.12 1.64 -2.00
C GLU A 64 20.03 1.59 -3.09
N LYS A 65 20.43 1.32 -4.33
CA LYS A 65 19.47 1.25 -5.48
C LYS A 65 18.61 0.01 -5.41
N VAL A 66 17.33 0.17 -5.09
CA VAL A 66 16.35 -0.93 -4.94
C VAL A 66 16.25 -1.77 -6.21
N LEU A 67 16.29 -1.13 -7.37
CA LEU A 67 16.14 -1.82 -8.66
C LEU A 67 17.41 -2.55 -9.12
N ALA A 68 18.57 -2.33 -8.47
CA ALA A 68 19.78 -3.10 -8.67
C ALA A 68 19.87 -4.34 -7.77
N MET A 69 19.00 -4.45 -6.77
CA MET A 69 18.90 -5.61 -5.89
C MET A 69 18.38 -6.83 -6.64
N SER A 70 18.83 -8.03 -6.21
CA SER A 70 18.20 -9.30 -6.65
C SER A 70 16.74 -9.35 -6.21
N ASP A 71 15.93 -10.17 -6.87
CA ASP A 71 14.50 -10.34 -6.51
C ASP A 71 14.33 -10.78 -5.05
N LYS A 72 15.23 -11.64 -4.54
CA LYS A 72 15.24 -12.10 -3.15
C LYS A 72 15.53 -10.93 -2.18
N GLN A 73 16.55 -10.12 -2.45
CA GLN A 73 16.88 -8.95 -1.62
C GLN A 73 15.73 -7.94 -1.62
N ARG A 74 15.14 -7.69 -2.79
CA ARG A 74 14.01 -6.78 -2.93
C ARG A 74 12.77 -7.30 -2.20
N ALA A 75 12.48 -8.61 -2.27
CA ALA A 75 11.41 -9.23 -1.52
C ALA A 75 11.63 -9.19 0.00
N GLN A 76 12.86 -9.19 0.49
CA GLN A 76 13.17 -8.99 1.91
C GLN A 76 12.99 -7.52 2.36
N LEU A 77 13.08 -6.57 1.44
CA LEU A 77 12.91 -5.15 1.70
C LEU A 77 11.45 -4.72 1.58
N ILE A 78 10.74 -5.20 0.57
CA ILE A 78 9.41 -4.75 0.18
C ILE A 78 8.45 -5.95 0.11
N SER A 79 7.35 -5.90 0.84
CA SER A 79 6.22 -6.81 0.67
C SER A 79 5.10 -6.14 -0.12
N TYR A 80 4.28 -6.97 -0.77
CA TYR A 80 3.21 -6.50 -1.63
C TYR A 80 1.88 -7.20 -1.35
N VAL A 81 0.86 -6.39 -1.16
CA VAL A 81 -0.54 -6.80 -1.03
C VAL A 81 -1.28 -6.35 -2.28
N PRO A 82 -1.63 -7.25 -3.20
CA PRO A 82 -2.37 -6.91 -4.41
C PRO A 82 -3.83 -6.57 -4.11
N GLN A 83 -4.46 -5.82 -5.01
CA GLN A 83 -5.90 -5.66 -5.03
C GLN A 83 -6.56 -7.03 -5.19
N ALA A 84 -7.44 -7.39 -4.28
CA ALA A 84 -8.19 -8.63 -4.16
C ALA A 84 -7.72 -9.81 -5.04
N HIS A 85 -7.12 -10.81 -4.44
CA HIS A 85 -6.74 -12.05 -5.11
C HIS A 85 -7.48 -13.23 -4.49
N VAL A 86 -8.16 -14.01 -5.32
CA VAL A 86 -8.76 -15.27 -4.90
C VAL A 86 -7.92 -16.39 -5.50
N PRO A 87 -7.16 -17.16 -4.70
CA PRO A 87 -6.40 -18.28 -5.20
C PRO A 87 -7.35 -19.38 -5.72
N PRO A 88 -6.94 -20.13 -6.76
CA PRO A 88 -7.77 -21.18 -7.35
C PRO A 88 -7.90 -22.43 -6.46
N PHE A 89 -7.21 -22.49 -5.33
CA PHE A 89 -7.17 -23.64 -4.43
C PHE A 89 -7.65 -23.28 -3.02
N ALA A 90 -8.21 -24.25 -2.33
CA ALA A 90 -8.73 -24.15 -0.98
C ALA A 90 -7.60 -24.22 0.07
N PHE A 91 -6.73 -23.20 0.12
CA PHE A 91 -5.72 -23.08 1.15
C PHE A 91 -6.33 -22.63 2.49
N SER A 92 -5.77 -23.09 3.61
CA SER A 92 -6.08 -22.50 4.90
C SER A 92 -5.53 -21.07 4.99
N VAL A 93 -6.06 -20.28 5.91
CA VAL A 93 -5.52 -18.95 6.23
C VAL A 93 -4.06 -19.02 6.60
N PHE A 94 -3.71 -20.02 7.43
CA PHE A 94 -2.32 -20.26 7.82
C PHE A 94 -1.42 -20.54 6.62
N ASP A 95 -1.84 -21.40 5.68
CA ASP A 95 -1.06 -21.69 4.47
C ASP A 95 -0.82 -20.43 3.64
N VAL A 96 -1.84 -19.57 3.49
CA VAL A 96 -1.71 -18.31 2.75
C VAL A 96 -0.67 -17.38 3.42
N VAL A 97 -0.66 -17.29 4.74
CA VAL A 97 0.32 -16.47 5.46
C VAL A 97 1.71 -17.10 5.39
N MET A 98 1.83 -18.43 5.48
CA MET A 98 3.09 -19.18 5.33
C MET A 98 3.77 -18.98 3.99
N MET A 99 3.03 -18.64 2.91
CA MET A 99 3.64 -18.30 1.61
C MET A 99 4.64 -17.13 1.71
N SER A 100 4.58 -16.31 2.76
CA SER A 100 5.54 -15.23 3.03
C SER A 100 6.97 -15.72 3.21
N ALA A 101 7.16 -16.94 3.72
CA ALA A 101 8.47 -17.54 3.93
C ALA A 101 9.27 -17.70 2.63
N ASN A 102 8.60 -17.84 1.48
CA ASN A 102 9.24 -17.96 0.17
C ASN A 102 10.17 -16.78 -0.17
N ALA A 103 9.93 -15.60 0.40
CA ALA A 103 10.81 -14.44 0.22
C ALA A 103 12.23 -14.66 0.80
N ARG A 104 12.38 -15.59 1.73
CA ARG A 104 13.64 -15.89 2.43
C ARG A 104 14.24 -17.23 2.05
N LEU A 105 13.40 -18.19 1.67
CA LEU A 105 13.81 -19.57 1.38
C LEU A 105 14.63 -19.67 0.09
N GLY A 106 15.57 -20.60 0.08
CA GLY A 106 16.24 -21.08 -1.13
C GLY A 106 15.37 -22.08 -1.89
N MET A 107 15.79 -22.43 -3.12
CA MET A 107 15.01 -23.28 -4.03
C MET A 107 14.63 -24.66 -3.44
N PHE A 108 15.43 -25.20 -2.52
CA PHE A 108 15.21 -26.52 -1.91
C PHE A 108 14.98 -26.45 -0.39
N GLU A 109 14.87 -25.24 0.16
CA GLU A 109 14.60 -25.04 1.58
C GLU A 109 13.10 -25.19 1.86
N ARG A 110 12.79 -25.72 3.05
CA ARG A 110 11.42 -25.81 3.55
C ARG A 110 11.22 -24.78 4.65
N PRO A 111 10.00 -24.29 4.83
CA PRO A 111 9.67 -23.45 5.99
C PRO A 111 10.08 -24.13 7.29
N SER A 112 10.64 -23.36 8.19
CA SER A 112 11.07 -23.76 9.52
C SER A 112 9.97 -23.52 10.55
N LYS A 113 10.17 -24.02 11.77
CA LYS A 113 9.28 -23.69 12.89
C LYS A 113 9.29 -22.18 13.20
N GLU A 114 10.40 -21.50 13.01
CA GLU A 114 10.46 -20.04 13.14
C GLU A 114 9.52 -19.33 12.14
N ASP A 115 9.43 -19.84 10.91
CA ASP A 115 8.51 -19.28 9.90
C ASP A 115 7.05 -19.51 10.30
N GLU A 116 6.72 -20.66 10.92
CA GLU A 116 5.40 -20.95 11.47
C GLU A 116 5.05 -19.96 12.60
N ASP A 117 5.97 -19.79 13.57
CA ASP A 117 5.78 -18.86 14.69
C ASP A 117 5.59 -17.42 14.21
N VAL A 118 6.32 -17.01 13.16
CA VAL A 118 6.16 -15.69 12.53
C VAL A 118 4.80 -15.54 11.87
N ALA A 119 4.34 -16.56 11.15
CA ALA A 119 3.03 -16.53 10.49
C ALA A 119 1.90 -16.44 11.53
N LEU A 120 1.99 -17.23 12.62
CA LEU A 120 1.04 -17.16 13.73
C LEU A 120 1.06 -15.78 14.40
N GLY A 121 2.25 -15.25 14.71
CA GLY A 121 2.41 -13.92 15.30
C GLY A 121 1.83 -12.80 14.43
N ALA A 122 1.96 -12.91 13.10
CA ALA A 122 1.35 -11.96 12.17
C ALA A 122 -0.18 -12.03 12.18
N LEU A 123 -0.76 -13.25 12.26
CA LEU A 123 -2.20 -13.43 12.40
C LEU A 123 -2.71 -12.86 13.73
N GLU A 124 -2.01 -13.10 14.83
CA GLU A 124 -2.38 -12.55 16.16
C GLU A 124 -2.33 -11.02 16.17
N THR A 125 -1.28 -10.41 15.58
CA THR A 125 -1.14 -8.95 15.45
C THR A 125 -2.36 -8.33 14.77
N LEU A 126 -2.92 -9.02 13.79
CA LEU A 126 -4.09 -8.56 13.05
C LEU A 126 -5.44 -9.06 13.61
N LYS A 127 -5.42 -9.76 14.76
CA LYS A 127 -6.59 -10.37 15.41
C LYS A 127 -7.29 -11.39 14.49
N MET A 128 -6.49 -12.17 13.75
CA MET A 128 -6.94 -13.21 12.83
C MET A 128 -6.53 -14.62 13.29
N GLY A 129 -6.01 -14.79 14.52
CA GLY A 129 -5.55 -16.09 15.06
C GLY A 129 -6.62 -17.18 15.02
N ASP A 130 -7.87 -16.87 15.40
CA ASP A 130 -9.00 -17.80 15.38
C ASP A 130 -9.40 -18.27 13.97
N PHE A 131 -8.88 -17.62 12.93
CA PHE A 131 -9.19 -17.93 11.54
C PHE A 131 -8.15 -18.83 10.87
N LYS A 132 -7.06 -19.18 11.56
CA LYS A 132 -5.89 -19.87 10.97
C LYS A 132 -6.23 -21.14 10.18
N ASP A 133 -7.18 -21.92 10.68
CA ASP A 133 -7.59 -23.21 10.09
C ASP A 133 -8.77 -23.08 9.11
N LYS A 134 -9.36 -21.88 8.97
CA LYS A 134 -10.44 -21.65 8.01
C LYS A 134 -9.92 -21.64 6.58
N ILE A 135 -10.76 -22.04 5.65
CA ILE A 135 -10.45 -21.95 4.22
C ILE A 135 -10.49 -20.48 3.81
N TYR A 136 -9.42 -19.98 3.19
CA TYR A 136 -9.27 -18.58 2.79
C TYR A 136 -10.38 -18.09 1.85
N THR A 137 -10.85 -18.96 0.94
CA THR A 137 -11.92 -18.60 -0.02
C THR A 137 -13.29 -18.42 0.63
N ASP A 138 -13.49 -18.96 1.84
CA ASP A 138 -14.76 -18.88 2.57
C ASP A 138 -14.86 -17.60 3.42
N LEU A 139 -13.77 -16.84 3.51
CA LEU A 139 -13.73 -15.58 4.25
C LEU A 139 -14.49 -14.46 3.51
N SER A 140 -15.00 -13.50 4.28
CA SER A 140 -15.48 -12.22 3.72
C SER A 140 -14.35 -11.43 3.06
N GLY A 141 -14.68 -10.44 2.21
CA GLY A 141 -13.69 -9.60 1.56
C GLY A 141 -12.75 -8.89 2.54
N GLY A 142 -13.29 -8.36 3.64
CA GLY A 142 -12.49 -7.71 4.69
C GLY A 142 -11.56 -8.66 5.42
N GLU A 143 -12.03 -9.88 5.75
CA GLU A 143 -11.19 -10.91 6.38
C GLU A 143 -10.07 -11.37 5.44
N ARG A 144 -10.38 -11.60 4.15
CA ARG A 144 -9.35 -11.91 3.14
C ARG A 144 -8.29 -10.82 3.06
N GLN A 145 -8.69 -9.55 3.06
CA GLN A 145 -7.76 -8.43 3.04
C GLN A 145 -6.84 -8.45 4.27
N MET A 146 -7.38 -8.72 5.46
CA MET A 146 -6.57 -8.83 6.68
C MET A 146 -5.57 -9.99 6.61
N VAL A 147 -5.94 -11.13 6.03
CA VAL A 147 -5.01 -12.27 5.82
C VAL A 147 -3.88 -11.89 4.84
N LEU A 148 -4.18 -11.14 3.78
CA LEU A 148 -3.13 -10.66 2.86
C LEU A 148 -2.17 -9.67 3.53
N ILE A 149 -2.67 -8.82 4.42
CA ILE A 149 -1.83 -7.93 5.23
C ILE A 149 -1.01 -8.75 6.23
N ALA A 150 -1.58 -9.80 6.86
CA ALA A 150 -0.84 -10.72 7.73
C ALA A 150 0.31 -11.40 6.97
N ARG A 151 0.06 -11.86 5.75
CA ARG A 151 1.09 -12.44 4.88
C ARG A 151 2.23 -11.44 4.60
N ALA A 152 1.89 -10.19 4.30
CA ALA A 152 2.89 -9.15 4.07
C ALA A 152 3.69 -8.84 5.34
N LEU A 153 3.05 -8.83 6.52
CA LEU A 153 3.70 -8.63 7.80
C LEU A 153 4.65 -9.80 8.14
N ALA A 154 4.20 -11.06 7.91
CA ALA A 154 5.00 -12.26 8.12
C ALA A 154 6.24 -12.33 7.22
N GLN A 155 6.29 -11.59 6.12
CA GLN A 155 7.47 -11.46 5.26
C GLN A 155 8.61 -10.70 5.96
N ARG A 156 8.34 -9.95 7.05
CA ARG A 156 9.31 -9.16 7.83
C ARG A 156 10.03 -8.08 7.02
N SER A 157 9.42 -7.59 5.94
CA SER A 157 9.94 -6.48 5.16
C SER A 157 9.78 -5.15 5.90
N LYS A 158 10.55 -4.13 5.53
CA LYS A 158 10.44 -2.79 6.12
C LYS A 158 9.42 -1.91 5.41
N VAL A 159 9.14 -2.18 4.15
CA VAL A 159 8.18 -1.46 3.32
C VAL A 159 7.02 -2.39 2.96
N ILE A 160 5.79 -1.93 3.15
CA ILE A 160 4.58 -2.67 2.79
C ILE A 160 3.83 -1.86 1.72
N LEU A 161 3.72 -2.42 0.52
CA LEU A 161 2.94 -1.85 -0.57
C LEU A 161 1.53 -2.48 -0.61
N LEU A 162 0.48 -1.65 -0.61
CA LEU A 162 -0.92 -2.06 -0.58
C LEU A 162 -1.65 -1.46 -1.79
N ASP A 163 -2.01 -2.30 -2.77
CA ASP A 163 -2.72 -1.82 -3.97
C ASP A 163 -4.24 -1.79 -3.72
N GLU A 164 -4.79 -0.58 -3.59
CA GLU A 164 -6.21 -0.32 -3.27
C GLU A 164 -6.75 -1.20 -2.12
N PRO A 165 -6.16 -1.14 -0.91
CA PRO A 165 -6.42 -2.10 0.17
C PRO A 165 -7.85 -2.10 0.71
N THR A 166 -8.64 -1.10 0.38
CA THR A 166 -10.03 -0.91 0.83
C THR A 166 -11.05 -1.10 -0.28
N ALA A 167 -10.61 -1.43 -1.50
CA ALA A 167 -11.51 -1.60 -2.64
C ALA A 167 -12.49 -2.75 -2.40
N ASN A 168 -13.76 -2.54 -2.80
CA ASN A 168 -14.84 -3.52 -2.67
C ASN A 168 -15.16 -3.97 -1.23
N LEU A 169 -14.75 -3.20 -0.23
CA LEU A 169 -15.11 -3.43 1.16
C LEU A 169 -16.25 -2.50 1.59
N ASP A 170 -17.11 -2.98 2.49
CA ASP A 170 -18.05 -2.10 3.19
C ASP A 170 -17.31 -1.11 4.09
N PHE A 171 -18.03 -0.06 4.52
CA PHE A 171 -17.44 1.03 5.31
C PHE A 171 -16.75 0.54 6.59
N GLY A 172 -17.35 -0.41 7.32
CA GLY A 172 -16.78 -0.94 8.55
C GLY A 172 -15.46 -1.67 8.32
N ASN A 173 -15.38 -2.49 7.27
CA ASN A 173 -14.17 -3.18 6.88
C ASN A 173 -13.10 -2.23 6.33
N GLN A 174 -13.48 -1.19 5.58
CA GLN A 174 -12.55 -0.13 5.16
C GLN A 174 -11.87 0.52 6.39
N MET A 175 -12.65 0.93 7.38
CA MET A 175 -12.12 1.55 8.61
C MET A 175 -11.21 0.59 9.40
N ARG A 176 -11.52 -0.70 9.42
CA ARG A 176 -10.65 -1.70 10.05
C ARG A 176 -9.30 -1.78 9.34
N VAL A 177 -9.29 -1.84 8.01
CA VAL A 177 -8.05 -1.89 7.21
C VAL A 177 -7.23 -0.61 7.42
N LEU A 178 -7.83 0.57 7.31
CA LEU A 178 -7.14 1.85 7.50
C LEU A 178 -6.54 1.98 8.91
N ARG A 179 -7.26 1.51 9.94
CA ARG A 179 -6.72 1.47 11.30
C ARG A 179 -5.47 0.58 11.39
N ARG A 180 -5.48 -0.60 10.75
CA ARG A 180 -4.29 -1.47 10.72
C ARG A 180 -3.13 -0.86 9.97
N ILE A 181 -3.37 -0.15 8.87
CA ILE A 181 -2.34 0.61 8.15
C ILE A 181 -1.68 1.63 9.09
N LYS A 182 -2.48 2.40 9.83
CA LYS A 182 -1.97 3.38 10.81
C LYS A 182 -1.18 2.72 11.94
N GLU A 183 -1.65 1.59 12.47
CA GLU A 183 -0.95 0.82 13.49
C GLU A 183 0.40 0.26 12.97
N LEU A 184 0.45 -0.25 11.75
CA LEU A 184 1.71 -0.73 11.14
C LEU A 184 2.72 0.41 11.00
N ALA A 185 2.30 1.58 10.54
CA ALA A 185 3.16 2.75 10.47
C ALA A 185 3.67 3.14 11.88
N ALA A 186 2.80 3.18 12.89
CA ALA A 186 3.20 3.44 14.28
C ALA A 186 4.23 2.45 14.83
N HIS A 187 4.28 1.22 14.28
CA HIS A 187 5.31 0.22 14.59
C HIS A 187 6.58 0.35 13.74
N GLY A 188 6.73 1.43 12.98
CA GLY A 188 7.95 1.75 12.22
C GLY A 188 8.01 1.13 10.82
N TYR A 189 6.89 0.61 10.28
CA TYR A 189 6.85 0.24 8.87
C TYR A 189 6.67 1.48 8.00
N ILE A 190 7.27 1.50 6.81
CA ILE A 190 6.88 2.42 5.74
C ILE A 190 5.73 1.75 5.00
N VAL A 191 4.55 2.37 5.04
CA VAL A 191 3.37 1.84 4.35
C VAL A 191 3.07 2.70 3.14
N VAL A 192 3.07 2.09 1.97
CA VAL A 192 2.73 2.75 0.70
C VAL A 192 1.43 2.17 0.20
N MET A 193 0.42 2.99 -0.03
CA MET A 193 -0.87 2.52 -0.54
C MET A 193 -1.31 3.29 -1.79
N THR A 194 -2.17 2.68 -2.60
CA THR A 194 -2.92 3.39 -3.63
C THR A 194 -4.35 3.58 -3.17
N SER A 195 -4.98 4.68 -3.58
CA SER A 195 -6.41 4.89 -3.39
C SER A 195 -6.99 5.77 -4.51
N HIS A 196 -8.28 5.64 -4.74
CA HIS A 196 -9.07 6.58 -5.53
C HIS A 196 -10.08 7.36 -4.66
N GLN A 197 -10.08 7.13 -3.34
CA GLN A 197 -10.95 7.79 -2.36
C GLN A 197 -10.12 8.80 -1.55
N PRO A 198 -10.31 10.11 -1.79
CA PRO A 198 -9.45 11.13 -1.17
C PRO A 198 -9.60 11.21 0.35
N GLU A 199 -10.75 10.83 0.89
CA GLU A 199 -11.01 10.89 2.32
C GLU A 199 -10.13 9.96 3.15
N GLN A 200 -9.72 8.83 2.56
CA GLN A 200 -8.93 7.80 3.25
C GLN A 200 -7.57 8.29 3.72
N VAL A 201 -6.97 9.24 3.00
CA VAL A 201 -5.63 9.74 3.34
C VAL A 201 -5.61 10.53 4.63
N PHE A 202 -6.73 11.15 5.00
CA PHE A 202 -6.85 11.87 6.27
C PHE A 202 -6.95 10.91 7.46
N TYR A 203 -7.61 9.75 7.29
CA TYR A 203 -7.74 8.76 8.38
C TYR A 203 -6.41 8.14 8.79
N VAL A 204 -5.45 8.06 7.86
CA VAL A 204 -4.14 7.46 8.10
C VAL A 204 -3.01 8.49 8.17
N ASP A 205 -3.34 9.77 8.15
CA ASP A 205 -2.40 10.88 8.23
C ASP A 205 -1.27 10.79 7.18
N ALA A 206 -1.65 10.47 5.95
CA ALA A 206 -0.70 10.12 4.89
C ALA A 206 0.04 11.34 4.32
N LYS A 207 1.29 11.12 3.88
CA LYS A 207 1.87 11.88 2.77
C LYS A 207 1.19 11.43 1.48
N VAL A 208 0.88 12.35 0.60
CA VAL A 208 0.07 12.06 -0.60
C VAL A 208 0.81 12.54 -1.84
N ALA A 209 0.81 11.71 -2.87
CA ALA A 209 1.02 12.15 -4.24
C ALA A 209 -0.31 12.04 -5.00
N MET A 210 -0.89 13.18 -5.32
CA MET A 210 -2.09 13.26 -6.17
C MET A 210 -1.66 13.25 -7.62
N LEU A 211 -2.10 12.24 -8.39
CA LEU A 211 -1.68 12.04 -9.78
C LEU A 211 -2.71 12.60 -10.75
N GLY A 212 -2.27 13.50 -11.64
CA GLY A 212 -3.05 14.05 -12.75
C GLY A 212 -3.01 13.16 -14.01
N ARG A 213 -3.98 13.35 -14.89
CA ARG A 213 -4.05 12.66 -16.20
C ARG A 213 -3.01 13.17 -17.20
N ASP A 214 -2.51 14.37 -16.99
CA ASP A 214 -1.46 15.05 -17.77
C ASP A 214 -0.04 14.65 -17.34
N LYS A 215 0.10 13.59 -16.52
CA LYS A 215 1.34 13.10 -15.90
C LYS A 215 1.90 14.00 -14.80
N SER A 216 1.22 15.08 -14.46
CA SER A 216 1.56 15.93 -13.32
C SER A 216 1.29 15.22 -11.98
N TYR A 217 1.88 15.71 -10.92
CA TYR A 217 1.55 15.29 -9.57
C TYR A 217 1.75 16.44 -8.58
N ILE A 218 1.00 16.37 -7.49
CA ILE A 218 1.16 17.26 -6.33
C ILE A 218 1.53 16.39 -5.14
N TYR A 219 2.63 16.71 -4.45
CA TYR A 219 3.16 15.91 -3.33
C TYR A 219 3.27 16.75 -2.05
N GLY A 220 2.80 16.21 -0.93
CA GLY A 220 2.87 16.84 0.38
C GLY A 220 2.05 16.10 1.44
N ALA A 221 1.85 16.72 2.59
CA ALA A 221 0.95 16.19 3.61
C ALA A 221 -0.52 16.23 3.13
N ALA A 222 -1.34 15.25 3.52
CA ALA A 222 -2.75 15.17 3.09
C ALA A 222 -3.50 16.48 3.28
N LYS A 223 -3.34 17.14 4.45
CA LYS A 223 -3.99 18.40 4.78
C LYS A 223 -3.59 19.59 3.90
N GLU A 224 -2.40 19.51 3.29
CA GLU A 224 -1.85 20.58 2.43
C GLU A 224 -2.24 20.39 0.97
N VAL A 225 -2.23 19.16 0.48
CA VAL A 225 -2.39 18.89 -0.95
C VAL A 225 -3.79 18.42 -1.33
N VAL A 226 -4.54 17.79 -0.43
CA VAL A 226 -5.92 17.35 -0.71
C VAL A 226 -6.88 18.49 -0.41
N THR A 227 -6.93 19.46 -1.33
CA THR A 227 -7.79 20.63 -1.28
C THR A 227 -8.96 20.50 -2.27
N SER A 228 -10.02 21.29 -2.07
CA SER A 228 -11.15 21.32 -3.01
C SER A 228 -10.73 21.68 -4.43
N GLU A 229 -9.73 22.57 -4.59
CA GLU A 229 -9.19 22.99 -5.88
C GLU A 229 -8.46 21.84 -6.58
N ASN A 230 -7.50 21.21 -5.89
CA ASN A 230 -6.74 20.10 -6.43
C ASN A 230 -7.63 18.88 -6.74
N LEU A 231 -8.64 18.59 -5.91
CA LEU A 231 -9.59 17.52 -6.17
C LEU A 231 -10.43 17.80 -7.40
N ARG A 232 -10.88 19.04 -7.62
CA ARG A 232 -11.60 19.44 -8.82
C ARG A 232 -10.73 19.24 -10.08
N GLU A 233 -9.47 19.63 -10.03
CA GLU A 233 -8.53 19.47 -11.14
C GLU A 233 -8.31 17.98 -11.48
N ILE A 234 -8.03 17.15 -10.46
CA ILE A 234 -7.68 15.73 -10.63
C ILE A 234 -8.90 14.87 -11.03
N TYR A 235 -10.05 15.12 -10.42
CA TYR A 235 -11.25 14.29 -10.62
C TYR A 235 -12.24 14.87 -11.63
N GLY A 236 -12.10 16.17 -12.01
CA GLY A 236 -13.01 16.82 -12.94
C GLY A 236 -14.43 17.02 -12.40
N THR A 237 -14.59 16.99 -11.07
CA THR A 237 -15.87 17.09 -10.36
C THR A 237 -15.72 18.06 -9.20
N ASP A 238 -16.78 18.85 -8.91
CA ASP A 238 -16.75 19.76 -7.76
C ASP A 238 -16.83 18.96 -6.45
N ILE A 239 -15.69 18.83 -5.79
CA ILE A 239 -15.55 18.15 -4.50
C ILE A 239 -15.08 19.19 -3.48
N ARG A 240 -15.83 19.31 -2.39
CA ARG A 240 -15.48 20.19 -1.28
C ARG A 240 -14.80 19.40 -0.17
N VAL A 241 -13.64 19.85 0.25
CA VAL A 241 -12.99 19.38 1.47
C VAL A 241 -13.54 20.20 2.62
N VAL A 242 -14.21 19.53 3.54
CA VAL A 242 -14.84 20.15 4.72
C VAL A 242 -14.06 19.74 5.94
N LYS A 243 -13.65 20.73 6.72
CA LYS A 243 -13.02 20.54 8.03
C LYS A 243 -14.11 20.56 9.09
N ASN A 244 -14.17 19.52 9.89
CA ASN A 244 -15.07 19.38 11.02
C ASN A 244 -14.27 19.25 12.32
N GLU A 245 -14.80 19.68 13.42
CA GLU A 245 -14.26 19.43 14.75
C GLU A 245 -15.18 18.43 15.46
N ILE A 246 -14.63 17.27 15.85
CA ILE A 246 -15.35 16.22 16.56
C ILE A 246 -14.52 15.85 17.78
N GLU A 247 -15.10 16.02 18.98
CA GLU A 247 -14.43 15.70 20.25
C GLU A 247 -13.09 16.43 20.45
N GLY A 248 -12.94 17.66 19.89
CA GLY A 248 -11.73 18.47 19.97
C GLY A 248 -10.64 18.09 18.97
N GLU A 249 -10.89 17.13 18.09
CA GLU A 249 -9.98 16.74 17.02
C GLU A 249 -10.47 17.23 15.65
N GLU A 250 -9.52 17.59 14.78
CA GLU A 250 -9.82 18.02 13.41
C GLU A 250 -10.03 16.79 12.50
N HIS A 251 -11.20 16.75 11.88
CA HIS A 251 -11.57 15.75 10.90
C HIS A 251 -11.82 16.38 9.54
N TYR A 252 -11.49 15.68 8.48
CA TYR A 252 -11.68 16.13 7.10
C TYR A 252 -12.58 15.15 6.36
N SER A 253 -13.54 15.67 5.62
CA SER A 253 -14.43 14.91 4.75
C SER A 253 -14.46 15.52 3.34
N CYS A 254 -14.73 14.69 2.35
CA CYS A 254 -14.83 15.09 0.96
C CYS A 254 -16.28 14.96 0.50
N VAL A 255 -16.92 16.09 0.18
CA VAL A 255 -18.33 16.14 -0.23
C VAL A 255 -18.43 16.49 -1.70
N ALA A 256 -19.00 15.60 -2.51
CA ALA A 256 -19.29 15.89 -3.92
C ALA A 256 -20.49 16.85 -4.01
N ILE A 257 -20.37 17.86 -4.88
CA ILE A 257 -21.44 18.80 -5.19
C ILE A 257 -21.98 18.42 -6.56
N LEU A 258 -23.28 18.05 -6.62
CA LEU A 258 -23.98 17.63 -7.83
C LEU A 258 -24.75 18.78 -8.47
#